data_fd5a66db443ea26726061a7191340d7f
#
_entry.id   fd5a66db443ea26726061a7191340d7f
#
_cell.length_a   1.000
_cell.length_b   1.000
_cell.length_c   1.000
_cell.angle_alpha   90.00
_cell.angle_beta   90.00
_cell.angle_gamma   90.00
#
_symmetry.space_group_name_H-M   'P 1'
#
loop_
_entity.id
_entity.type
_entity.pdbx_description
1 polymer ?
#
loop_
_entity_poly.entity_id
_entity_poly.type
_entity_poly.pdbx_seq_one_letter_code
_entity_poly.pdbx_strand_id
1 'polypeptide(L)'
;MTKRLMWVCAFLVWLLAGCASAPSTGSVPASKDADWVTESDEPELRKRARIRTELATGYFEQGKTTIALDEIKQALATDPTYAPAHNLRGLAYLRLGEMGLARDSFQRAVTLNPRDADAAHNLGWLNCQLKDYAEANVQFQRALGVQGYTSAAKTHLAQGVCSARSGNAAAAEQSLSKAFELDPANPVVSYNLALVLFGRGDFSRAQFHLHRLNGSVHANAESLWLGIRVENKMGNNIGVRGLSEQLRLKFPKSAERQKLDRGAFDE
;
A
#
# COMPACT_ATOMS: atom_id res chain seq x y z
N MET A 1 66.54 10.03 -64.99
CA MET A 1 65.28 10.75 -64.57
C MET A 1 63.97 9.98 -64.85
N THR A 2 64.04 8.68 -65.19
CA THR A 2 62.83 7.91 -65.64
C THR A 2 62.32 6.88 -64.63
N LYS A 3 63.02 6.56 -63.54
CA LYS A 3 62.59 5.57 -62.55
C LYS A 3 61.74 6.15 -61.39
N ARG A 4 61.78 7.46 -61.19
CA ARG A 4 60.99 8.09 -60.13
C ARG A 4 59.51 8.47 -60.57
N LEU A 5 59.27 8.55 -61.87
CA LEU A 5 57.95 8.89 -62.40
C LEU A 5 57.04 7.67 -62.49
N MET A 6 57.59 6.47 -62.58
CA MET A 6 56.83 5.19 -62.65
C MET A 6 56.22 4.76 -61.31
N TRP A 7 56.81 5.20 -60.20
CA TRP A 7 56.31 4.87 -58.88
C TRP A 7 55.14 5.77 -58.40
N VAL A 8 55.05 6.97 -58.96
CA VAL A 8 53.96 7.91 -58.65
C VAL A 8 52.66 7.53 -59.36
N CYS A 9 52.75 6.97 -60.56
CA CYS A 9 51.56 6.49 -61.27
C CYS A 9 51.01 5.17 -60.71
N ALA A 10 51.85 4.30 -60.11
CA ALA A 10 51.42 3.05 -59.50
C ALA A 10 50.69 3.28 -58.13
N PHE A 11 50.95 4.41 -57.43
CA PHE A 11 50.26 4.73 -56.18
C PHE A 11 48.93 5.40 -56.39
N LEU A 12 48.69 6.03 -57.53
CA LEU A 12 47.42 6.71 -57.86
C LEU A 12 46.35 5.77 -58.35
N VAL A 13 46.66 4.57 -58.83
CA VAL A 13 45.69 3.58 -59.31
C VAL A 13 45.09 2.75 -58.15
N TRP A 14 45.74 2.72 -56.99
CA TRP A 14 45.27 1.96 -55.80
C TRP A 14 44.24 2.73 -54.94
N LEU A 15 44.01 4.00 -55.21
CA LEU A 15 43.06 4.83 -54.44
C LEU A 15 41.65 4.92 -55.05
N LEU A 16 41.35 4.24 -56.17
CA LEU A 16 40.07 4.25 -56.85
C LEU A 16 39.29 2.93 -56.77
N ALA A 17 39.80 1.93 -56.02
CA ALA A 17 39.13 0.61 -55.92
C ALA A 17 38.35 0.41 -54.58
N GLY A 18 37.95 1.47 -53.94
CA GLY A 18 37.31 1.38 -52.61
C GLY A 18 35.98 2.14 -52.54
N CYS A 19 34.95 1.81 -53.30
CA CYS A 19 33.57 2.18 -53.03
C CYS A 19 32.63 1.39 -53.92
N ALA A 20 32.52 0.10 -53.70
CA ALA A 20 31.38 -0.69 -54.17
C ALA A 20 30.87 -1.49 -52.94
N SER A 21 30.43 -0.77 -51.91
CA SER A 21 29.60 -1.33 -50.86
C SER A 21 28.20 -1.41 -51.44
N ALA A 22 27.74 -2.60 -51.79
CA ALA A 22 26.35 -2.86 -52.04
C ALA A 22 25.54 -2.41 -50.79
N PRO A 23 24.36 -1.77 -50.99
CA PRO A 23 23.50 -1.53 -49.87
C PRO A 23 22.99 -2.88 -49.36
N SER A 24 23.58 -3.35 -48.23
CA SER A 24 22.89 -4.37 -47.46
C SER A 24 21.58 -3.78 -47.02
N THR A 25 20.48 -4.24 -47.62
CA THR A 25 19.16 -4.10 -47.07
C THR A 25 19.10 -4.89 -45.77
N GLY A 26 19.87 -4.44 -44.77
CA GLY A 26 19.59 -4.74 -43.41
C GLY A 26 18.29 -4.01 -43.08
N SER A 27 17.20 -4.75 -43.10
CA SER A 27 15.98 -4.31 -42.44
C SER A 27 16.38 -4.02 -40.98
N VAL A 28 16.58 -2.75 -40.69
CA VAL A 28 16.52 -2.26 -39.30
C VAL A 28 15.17 -2.77 -38.82
N PRO A 29 15.09 -3.62 -37.78
CA PRO A 29 13.81 -3.93 -37.20
C PRO A 29 13.23 -2.58 -36.82
N ALA A 30 12.13 -2.21 -37.48
CA ALA A 30 11.36 -1.06 -37.03
C ALA A 30 11.18 -1.26 -35.53
N SER A 31 11.78 -0.38 -34.74
CA SER A 31 11.37 -0.22 -33.38
C SER A 31 9.88 -0.05 -33.50
N LYS A 32 9.11 -1.02 -32.99
CA LYS A 32 7.70 -0.78 -32.76
C LYS A 32 7.72 0.47 -31.90
N ASP A 33 7.44 1.60 -32.52
CA ASP A 33 7.15 2.81 -31.81
C ASP A 33 6.15 2.34 -30.75
N ALA A 34 6.58 2.41 -29.49
CA ALA A 34 5.67 2.13 -28.40
C ALA A 34 4.62 3.23 -28.55
N ASP A 35 3.52 2.91 -29.20
CA ASP A 35 2.38 3.82 -29.32
C ASP A 35 2.05 4.23 -27.89
N TRP A 36 2.31 5.50 -27.59
CA TRP A 36 1.97 6.08 -26.31
C TRP A 36 0.44 6.08 -26.23
N VAL A 37 -0.10 5.08 -25.53
CA VAL A 37 -1.54 5.01 -25.29
C VAL A 37 -1.95 6.24 -24.50
N THR A 38 -2.71 7.11 -25.13
CA THR A 38 -3.25 8.33 -24.54
C THR A 38 -4.72 8.13 -24.16
N GLU A 39 -5.30 9.05 -23.42
CA GLU A 39 -6.74 8.99 -23.09
C GLU A 39 -7.64 9.00 -24.33
N SER A 40 -7.16 9.54 -25.46
CA SER A 40 -7.89 9.53 -26.73
C SER A 40 -7.92 8.15 -27.40
N ASP A 41 -7.02 7.25 -27.02
CA ASP A 41 -6.95 5.88 -27.57
C ASP A 41 -7.79 4.90 -26.72
N GLU A 42 -8.38 5.37 -25.62
CA GLU A 42 -9.23 4.56 -24.76
C GLU A 42 -10.53 4.16 -25.50
N PRO A 43 -10.86 2.87 -25.59
CA PRO A 43 -12.11 2.42 -26.20
C PRO A 43 -13.33 3.10 -25.57
N GLU A 44 -14.31 3.51 -26.39
CA GLU A 44 -15.49 4.25 -25.93
C GLU A 44 -16.25 3.56 -24.80
N LEU A 45 -16.37 2.23 -24.82
CA LEU A 45 -17.02 1.48 -23.75
C LEU A 45 -16.24 1.59 -22.44
N ARG A 46 -14.91 1.53 -22.51
CA ARG A 46 -14.04 1.70 -21.34
C ARG A 46 -14.12 3.10 -20.78
N LYS A 47 -14.09 4.12 -21.63
CA LYS A 47 -14.26 5.52 -21.22
C LYS A 47 -15.58 5.76 -20.50
N ARG A 48 -16.68 5.20 -21.02
CA ARG A 48 -17.99 5.28 -20.34
C ARG A 48 -17.98 4.56 -19.00
N ALA A 49 -17.39 3.37 -18.92
CA ALA A 49 -17.25 2.65 -17.65
C ALA A 49 -16.41 3.42 -16.63
N ARG A 50 -15.31 4.06 -17.08
CA ARG A 50 -14.47 4.91 -16.24
C ARG A 50 -15.26 6.08 -15.66
N ILE A 51 -15.93 6.87 -16.51
CA ILE A 51 -16.73 8.05 -16.08
C ILE A 51 -17.81 7.64 -15.06
N ARG A 52 -18.51 6.53 -15.29
CA ARG A 52 -19.49 6.02 -14.31
C ARG A 52 -18.84 5.57 -13.00
N THR A 53 -17.67 4.97 -13.09
CA THR A 53 -16.93 4.54 -11.87
C THR A 53 -16.44 5.76 -11.07
N GLU A 54 -16.00 6.82 -11.73
CA GLU A 54 -15.65 8.09 -11.09
C GLU A 54 -16.86 8.73 -10.40
N LEU A 55 -18.02 8.74 -11.06
CA LEU A 55 -19.29 9.19 -10.45
C LEU A 55 -19.66 8.33 -9.25
N ALA A 56 -19.55 7.01 -9.37
CA ALA A 56 -19.79 6.07 -8.28
C ALA A 56 -18.85 6.31 -7.09
N THR A 57 -17.57 6.62 -7.36
CA THR A 57 -16.59 6.97 -6.32
C THR A 57 -17.07 8.20 -5.53
N GLY A 58 -17.51 9.25 -6.21
CA GLY A 58 -18.05 10.44 -5.56
C GLY A 58 -19.26 10.14 -4.67
N TYR A 59 -20.19 9.28 -5.10
CA TYR A 59 -21.30 8.85 -4.25
C TYR A 59 -20.84 7.99 -3.09
N PHE A 60 -19.87 7.10 -3.31
CA PHE A 60 -19.32 6.27 -2.26
C PHE A 60 -18.66 7.09 -1.16
N GLU A 61 -17.86 8.11 -1.52
CA GLU A 61 -17.21 9.02 -0.58
C GLU A 61 -18.23 9.83 0.24
N GLN A 62 -19.36 10.19 -0.36
CA GLN A 62 -20.49 10.83 0.32
C GLN A 62 -21.30 9.87 1.22
N GLY A 63 -20.92 8.60 1.32
CA GLY A 63 -21.67 7.59 2.09
C GLY A 63 -22.93 7.07 1.40
N LYS A 64 -23.22 7.48 0.17
CA LYS A 64 -24.39 7.06 -0.63
C LYS A 64 -24.10 5.72 -1.33
N THR A 65 -23.84 4.67 -0.52
CA THR A 65 -23.30 3.39 -1.00
C THR A 65 -24.23 2.67 -1.99
N THR A 66 -25.54 2.75 -1.81
CA THR A 66 -26.51 2.12 -2.73
C THR A 66 -26.52 2.79 -4.10
N ILE A 67 -26.46 4.14 -4.14
CA ILE A 67 -26.37 4.89 -5.39
C ILE A 67 -25.05 4.58 -6.09
N ALA A 68 -23.96 4.50 -5.33
CA ALA A 68 -22.66 4.08 -5.89
C ALA A 68 -22.73 2.69 -6.53
N LEU A 69 -23.41 1.72 -5.89
CA LEU A 69 -23.59 0.37 -6.46
C LEU A 69 -24.42 0.38 -7.76
N ASP A 70 -25.42 1.24 -7.88
CA ASP A 70 -26.20 1.36 -9.12
C ASP A 70 -25.36 1.90 -10.28
N GLU A 71 -24.51 2.91 -10.02
CA GLU A 71 -23.57 3.42 -11.03
C GLU A 71 -22.47 2.39 -11.38
N ILE A 72 -21.95 1.65 -10.39
CA ILE A 72 -21.01 0.56 -10.63
C ILE A 72 -21.63 -0.53 -11.50
N LYS A 73 -22.89 -0.90 -11.23
CA LYS A 73 -23.63 -1.88 -12.05
C LYS A 73 -23.72 -1.43 -13.50
N GLN A 74 -24.00 -0.16 -13.75
CA GLN A 74 -24.06 0.39 -15.10
C GLN A 74 -22.66 0.46 -15.75
N ALA A 75 -21.61 0.79 -14.98
CA ALA A 75 -20.23 0.76 -15.46
C ALA A 75 -19.85 -0.65 -15.93
N LEU A 76 -20.14 -1.67 -15.11
CA LEU A 76 -19.82 -3.08 -15.41
C LEU A 76 -20.74 -3.70 -16.48
N ALA A 77 -21.94 -3.17 -16.69
CA ALA A 77 -22.77 -3.53 -17.84
C ALA A 77 -22.19 -2.97 -19.16
N THR A 78 -21.49 -1.82 -19.08
CA THR A 78 -20.85 -1.20 -20.23
C THR A 78 -19.50 -1.84 -20.54
N ASP A 79 -18.64 -2.07 -19.55
CA ASP A 79 -17.37 -2.80 -19.66
C ASP A 79 -17.19 -3.77 -18.47
N PRO A 80 -17.54 -5.05 -18.65
CA PRO A 80 -17.39 -6.06 -17.59
C PRO A 80 -15.94 -6.34 -17.18
N THR A 81 -14.96 -5.83 -17.95
CA THR A 81 -13.53 -6.02 -17.68
C THR A 81 -12.86 -4.83 -17.02
N TYR A 82 -13.61 -3.79 -16.66
CA TYR A 82 -13.07 -2.60 -16.03
C TYR A 82 -12.72 -2.86 -14.56
N ALA A 83 -11.47 -3.20 -14.29
CA ALA A 83 -10.98 -3.60 -12.97
C ALA A 83 -11.27 -2.58 -11.85
N PRO A 84 -11.12 -1.24 -12.05
CA PRO A 84 -11.43 -0.26 -11.01
C PRO A 84 -12.89 -0.30 -10.52
N ALA A 85 -13.85 -0.58 -11.42
CA ALA A 85 -15.26 -0.72 -11.03
C ALA A 85 -15.48 -1.95 -10.13
N HIS A 86 -14.79 -3.07 -10.40
CA HIS A 86 -14.82 -4.24 -9.52
C HIS A 86 -14.20 -3.94 -8.16
N ASN A 87 -13.08 -3.20 -8.10
CA ASN A 87 -12.46 -2.80 -6.83
C ASN A 87 -13.41 -1.91 -6.02
N LEU A 88 -14.00 -0.89 -6.65
CA LEU A 88 -14.98 -0.02 -5.97
C LEU A 88 -16.23 -0.79 -5.51
N ARG A 89 -16.70 -1.77 -6.30
CA ARG A 89 -17.79 -2.67 -5.90
C ARG A 89 -17.44 -3.46 -4.65
N GLY A 90 -16.21 -3.95 -4.57
CA GLY A 90 -15.70 -4.62 -3.37
C GLY A 90 -15.73 -3.73 -2.13
N LEU A 91 -15.29 -2.49 -2.26
CA LEU A 91 -15.35 -1.50 -1.17
C LEU A 91 -16.79 -1.17 -0.75
N ALA A 92 -17.69 -1.06 -1.72
CA ALA A 92 -19.11 -0.81 -1.45
C ALA A 92 -19.76 -1.97 -0.68
N TYR A 93 -19.53 -3.21 -1.10
CA TYR A 93 -20.02 -4.39 -0.39
C TYR A 93 -19.38 -4.54 1.00
N LEU A 94 -18.09 -4.25 1.14
CA LEU A 94 -17.41 -4.26 2.43
C LEU A 94 -18.06 -3.27 3.41
N ARG A 95 -18.43 -2.07 2.95
CA ARG A 95 -19.14 -1.07 3.75
C ARG A 95 -20.55 -1.54 4.18
N LEU A 96 -21.20 -2.35 3.36
CA LEU A 96 -22.50 -2.94 3.67
C LEU A 96 -22.42 -4.21 4.52
N GLY A 97 -21.21 -4.69 4.83
CA GLY A 97 -21.01 -5.93 5.59
C GLY A 97 -21.09 -7.22 4.74
N GLU A 98 -21.27 -7.08 3.43
CA GLU A 98 -21.41 -8.19 2.48
C GLU A 98 -20.04 -8.77 2.09
N MET A 99 -19.39 -9.45 3.05
CA MET A 99 -18.00 -9.91 2.95
C MET A 99 -17.75 -10.85 1.77
N GLY A 100 -18.72 -11.74 1.45
CA GLY A 100 -18.62 -12.67 0.31
C GLY A 100 -18.59 -11.93 -1.02
N LEU A 101 -19.54 -11.02 -1.24
CA LEU A 101 -19.62 -10.21 -2.46
C LEU A 101 -18.42 -9.25 -2.59
N ALA A 102 -17.91 -8.76 -1.47
CA ALA A 102 -16.69 -7.96 -1.45
C ALA A 102 -15.48 -8.78 -1.92
N ARG A 103 -15.31 -10.02 -1.40
CA ARG A 103 -14.22 -10.92 -1.79
C ARG A 103 -14.26 -11.20 -3.30
N ASP A 104 -15.41 -11.60 -3.83
CA ASP A 104 -15.58 -11.90 -5.25
C ASP A 104 -15.25 -10.69 -6.13
N SER A 105 -15.65 -9.51 -5.68
CA SER A 105 -15.39 -8.27 -6.40
C SER A 105 -13.92 -7.91 -6.41
N PHE A 106 -13.23 -7.95 -5.27
CA PHE A 106 -11.79 -7.69 -5.21
C PHE A 106 -10.99 -8.75 -5.94
N GLN A 107 -11.36 -10.03 -5.83
CA GLN A 107 -10.71 -11.11 -6.58
C GLN A 107 -10.82 -10.89 -8.09
N ARG A 108 -11.98 -10.44 -8.56
CA ARG A 108 -12.18 -10.11 -9.97
C ARG A 108 -11.32 -8.92 -10.40
N ALA A 109 -11.22 -7.87 -9.56
CA ALA A 109 -10.35 -6.72 -9.83
C ALA A 109 -8.88 -7.13 -10.00
N VAL A 110 -8.34 -7.91 -9.03
CA VAL A 110 -6.96 -8.40 -9.05
C VAL A 110 -6.69 -9.34 -10.23
N THR A 111 -7.69 -10.13 -10.65
CA THR A 111 -7.57 -11.01 -11.83
C THR A 111 -7.50 -10.21 -13.11
N LEU A 112 -8.33 -9.16 -13.24
CA LEU A 112 -8.37 -8.32 -14.43
C LEU A 112 -7.16 -7.37 -14.53
N ASN A 113 -6.68 -6.87 -13.40
CA ASN A 113 -5.46 -6.06 -13.33
C ASN A 113 -4.54 -6.53 -12.20
N PRO A 114 -3.62 -7.47 -12.45
CA PRO A 114 -2.69 -7.98 -11.45
C PRO A 114 -1.70 -6.94 -10.89
N ARG A 115 -1.57 -5.79 -11.55
CA ARG A 115 -0.72 -4.67 -11.12
C ARG A 115 -1.48 -3.59 -10.34
N ASP A 116 -2.77 -3.78 -10.08
CA ASP A 116 -3.54 -2.89 -9.21
C ASP A 116 -3.19 -3.18 -7.74
N ALA A 117 -2.25 -2.39 -7.21
CA ALA A 117 -1.78 -2.52 -5.84
C ALA A 117 -2.90 -2.24 -4.82
N ASP A 118 -3.81 -1.31 -5.11
CA ASP A 118 -4.91 -0.98 -4.22
C ASP A 118 -5.95 -2.11 -4.16
N ALA A 119 -6.27 -2.74 -5.29
CA ALA A 119 -7.14 -3.91 -5.31
C ALA A 119 -6.53 -5.09 -4.52
N ALA A 120 -5.24 -5.35 -4.70
CA ALA A 120 -4.52 -6.37 -3.94
C ALA A 120 -4.48 -6.04 -2.43
N HIS A 121 -4.21 -4.79 -2.06
CA HIS A 121 -4.28 -4.33 -0.68
C HIS A 121 -5.66 -4.57 -0.06
N ASN A 122 -6.73 -4.19 -0.76
CA ASN A 122 -8.10 -4.32 -0.28
C ASN A 122 -8.50 -5.79 -0.10
N LEU A 123 -8.12 -6.65 -1.06
CA LEU A 123 -8.32 -8.10 -0.94
C LEU A 123 -7.55 -8.69 0.25
N GLY A 124 -6.29 -8.26 0.43
CA GLY A 124 -5.46 -8.66 1.56
C GLY A 124 -6.09 -8.28 2.90
N TRP A 125 -6.58 -7.05 3.01
CA TRP A 125 -7.26 -6.59 4.22
C TRP A 125 -8.55 -7.35 4.51
N LEU A 126 -9.38 -7.61 3.50
CA LEU A 126 -10.58 -8.42 3.63
C LEU A 126 -10.26 -9.85 4.09
N ASN A 127 -9.28 -10.50 3.48
CA ASN A 127 -8.84 -11.85 3.88
C ASN A 127 -8.35 -11.86 5.33
N CYS A 128 -7.65 -10.80 5.77
CA CYS A 128 -7.25 -10.65 7.17
C CYS A 128 -8.46 -10.57 8.12
N GLN A 129 -9.50 -9.82 7.76
CA GLN A 129 -10.73 -9.74 8.55
C GLN A 129 -11.44 -11.11 8.63
N LEU A 130 -11.39 -11.88 7.57
CA LEU A 130 -11.93 -13.23 7.49
C LEU A 130 -11.02 -14.28 8.14
N LYS A 131 -9.89 -13.85 8.74
CA LYS A 131 -8.87 -14.70 9.38
C LYS A 131 -8.13 -15.64 8.42
N ASP A 132 -8.23 -15.38 7.12
CA ASP A 132 -7.43 -16.05 6.09
C ASP A 132 -6.07 -15.34 5.97
N TYR A 133 -5.25 -15.51 7.02
CA TYR A 133 -4.02 -14.75 7.18
C TYR A 133 -2.95 -15.10 6.13
N ALA A 134 -2.95 -16.34 5.65
CA ALA A 134 -2.00 -16.78 4.62
C ALA A 134 -2.27 -16.04 3.31
N GLU A 135 -3.52 -16.08 2.83
CA GLU A 135 -3.93 -15.40 1.62
C GLU A 135 -3.83 -13.87 1.76
N ALA A 136 -4.17 -13.32 2.94
CA ALA A 136 -3.97 -11.91 3.22
C ALA A 136 -2.53 -11.47 2.97
N ASN A 137 -1.55 -12.24 3.47
CA ASN A 137 -0.14 -11.95 3.28
C ASN A 137 0.29 -12.02 1.81
N VAL A 138 -0.21 -13.00 1.05
CA VAL A 138 0.05 -13.10 -0.40
C VAL A 138 -0.41 -11.84 -1.12
N GLN A 139 -1.60 -11.34 -0.80
CA GLN A 139 -2.14 -10.16 -1.46
C GLN A 139 -1.41 -8.87 -1.03
N PHE A 140 -1.01 -8.73 0.24
CA PHE A 140 -0.19 -7.60 0.67
C PHE A 140 1.18 -7.61 -0.02
N GLN A 141 1.84 -8.75 -0.14
CA GLN A 141 3.11 -8.87 -0.88
C GLN A 141 2.94 -8.51 -2.35
N ARG A 142 1.84 -8.92 -2.99
CA ARG A 142 1.51 -8.51 -4.36
C ARG A 142 1.42 -7.00 -4.48
N ALA A 143 0.67 -6.33 -3.58
CA ALA A 143 0.54 -4.88 -3.59
C ALA A 143 1.91 -4.18 -3.43
N LEU A 144 2.73 -4.63 -2.47
CA LEU A 144 4.05 -4.09 -2.19
C LEU A 144 5.07 -4.35 -3.31
N GLY A 145 4.86 -5.37 -4.15
CA GLY A 145 5.70 -5.69 -5.31
C GLY A 145 5.44 -4.81 -6.52
N VAL A 146 4.41 -3.97 -6.52
CA VAL A 146 4.11 -3.07 -7.64
C VAL A 146 5.06 -1.88 -7.60
N GLN A 147 5.82 -1.69 -8.68
CA GLN A 147 6.75 -0.57 -8.80
C GLN A 147 6.00 0.78 -8.78
N GLY A 148 6.49 1.72 -7.99
CA GLY A 148 5.88 3.04 -7.88
C GLY A 148 4.63 3.10 -6.98
N TYR A 149 4.32 2.05 -6.22
CA TYR A 149 3.19 2.06 -5.32
C TYR A 149 3.36 3.06 -4.18
N THR A 150 2.55 4.11 -4.19
CA THR A 150 2.66 5.24 -3.25
C THR A 150 2.08 4.95 -1.86
N SER A 151 1.12 4.01 -1.76
CA SER A 151 0.46 3.68 -0.49
C SER A 151 1.14 2.51 0.26
N ALA A 152 2.45 2.27 0.03
CA ALA A 152 3.19 1.17 0.64
C ALA A 152 3.17 1.23 2.19
N ALA A 153 3.25 2.42 2.79
CA ALA A 153 3.15 2.59 4.24
C ALA A 153 1.82 2.03 4.80
N LYS A 154 0.71 2.34 4.14
CA LYS A 154 -0.63 1.83 4.50
C LYS A 154 -0.68 0.30 4.40
N THR A 155 -0.08 -0.28 3.36
CA THR A 155 -0.08 -1.72 3.16
C THR A 155 0.80 -2.43 4.18
N HIS A 156 1.98 -1.89 4.49
CA HIS A 156 2.82 -2.42 5.57
C HIS A 156 2.13 -2.35 6.93
N LEU A 157 1.41 -1.26 7.23
CA LEU A 157 0.59 -1.17 8.46
C LEU A 157 -0.46 -2.29 8.48
N ALA A 158 -1.24 -2.46 7.41
CA ALA A 158 -2.26 -3.50 7.33
C ALA A 158 -1.67 -4.92 7.47
N GLN A 159 -0.55 -5.19 6.80
CA GLN A 159 0.18 -6.44 6.90
C GLN A 159 0.67 -6.70 8.32
N GLY A 160 1.22 -5.69 8.98
CA GLY A 160 1.71 -5.80 10.36
C GLY A 160 0.59 -6.07 11.37
N VAL A 161 -0.53 -5.34 11.25
CA VAL A 161 -1.73 -5.59 12.07
C VAL A 161 -2.28 -7.00 11.84
N CYS A 162 -2.30 -7.44 10.59
CA CYS A 162 -2.74 -8.79 10.24
C CYS A 162 -1.83 -9.88 10.84
N SER A 163 -0.52 -9.69 10.74
CA SER A 163 0.48 -10.60 11.33
C SER A 163 0.37 -10.65 12.85
N ALA A 164 0.09 -9.53 13.51
CA ALA A 164 -0.16 -9.50 14.95
C ALA A 164 -1.42 -10.31 15.32
N ARG A 165 -2.50 -10.16 14.55
CA ARG A 165 -3.75 -10.94 14.74
C ARG A 165 -3.57 -12.43 14.52
N SER A 166 -2.66 -12.83 13.65
CA SER A 166 -2.32 -14.25 13.44
C SER A 166 -1.37 -14.83 14.50
N GLY A 167 -0.92 -14.01 15.47
CA GLY A 167 0.05 -14.41 16.50
C GLY A 167 1.51 -14.34 16.05
N ASN A 168 1.80 -13.90 14.82
CA ASN A 168 3.17 -13.79 14.32
C ASN A 168 3.76 -12.41 14.67
N ALA A 169 4.19 -12.27 15.92
CA ALA A 169 4.73 -11.00 16.43
C ALA A 169 6.02 -10.55 15.70
N ALA A 170 6.84 -11.48 15.20
CA ALA A 170 8.06 -11.13 14.47
C ALA A 170 7.75 -10.50 13.11
N ALA A 171 6.85 -11.11 12.33
CA ALA A 171 6.40 -10.55 11.07
C ALA A 171 5.63 -9.24 11.26
N ALA A 172 4.85 -9.13 12.36
CA ALA A 172 4.16 -7.90 12.72
C ALA A 172 5.13 -6.75 12.95
N GLU A 173 6.17 -6.97 13.78
CA GLU A 173 7.20 -5.97 14.03
C GLU A 173 7.91 -5.55 12.73
N GLN A 174 8.31 -6.51 11.90
CA GLN A 174 8.98 -6.21 10.64
C GLN A 174 8.13 -5.29 9.75
N SER A 175 6.87 -5.64 9.54
CA SER A 175 5.97 -4.86 8.68
C SER A 175 5.64 -3.49 9.28
N LEU A 176 5.38 -3.41 10.60
CA LEU A 176 5.10 -2.15 11.28
C LEU A 176 6.33 -1.23 11.33
N SER A 177 7.53 -1.78 11.46
CA SER A 177 8.77 -1.00 11.37
C SER A 177 8.94 -0.39 9.96
N LYS A 178 8.64 -1.16 8.90
CA LYS A 178 8.62 -0.62 7.53
C LYS A 178 7.56 0.47 7.33
N ALA A 179 6.36 0.29 7.89
CA ALA A 179 5.35 1.33 7.89
C ALA A 179 5.83 2.60 8.60
N PHE A 180 6.52 2.46 9.74
CA PHE A 180 7.08 3.58 10.50
C PHE A 180 8.24 4.28 9.77
N GLU A 181 9.10 3.55 9.08
CA GLU A 181 10.15 4.13 8.22
C GLU A 181 9.57 5.00 7.10
N LEU A 182 8.45 4.56 6.50
CA LEU A 182 7.78 5.26 5.39
C LEU A 182 6.90 6.43 5.86
N ASP A 183 6.25 6.29 7.00
CA ASP A 183 5.35 7.30 7.59
C ASP A 183 5.54 7.37 9.11
N PRO A 184 6.62 8.02 9.57
CA PRO A 184 6.91 8.13 11.01
C PRO A 184 5.87 8.95 11.77
N ALA A 185 5.10 9.81 11.10
CA ALA A 185 4.12 10.68 11.74
C ALA A 185 2.79 9.97 12.04
N ASN A 186 2.57 8.78 11.50
CA ASN A 186 1.31 8.06 11.63
C ASN A 186 1.10 7.53 13.06
N PRO A 187 0.08 8.03 13.78
CA PRO A 187 -0.17 7.62 15.16
C PRO A 187 -0.60 6.15 15.26
N VAL A 188 -1.30 5.63 14.23
CA VAL A 188 -1.76 4.23 14.20
C VAL A 188 -0.59 3.28 14.06
N VAL A 189 0.41 3.64 13.25
CA VAL A 189 1.65 2.86 13.11
C VAL A 189 2.41 2.83 14.43
N SER A 190 2.62 4.00 15.05
CA SER A 190 3.34 4.12 16.34
C SER A 190 2.67 3.30 17.45
N TYR A 191 1.34 3.35 17.53
CA TYR A 191 0.58 2.58 18.52
C TYR A 191 0.72 1.06 18.30
N ASN A 192 0.48 0.58 17.07
CA ASN A 192 0.52 -0.85 16.78
C ASN A 192 1.94 -1.43 16.94
N LEU A 193 2.97 -0.68 16.55
CA LEU A 193 4.35 -1.09 16.75
C LEU A 193 4.69 -1.17 18.23
N ALA A 194 4.30 -0.17 19.03
CA ALA A 194 4.49 -0.19 20.48
C ALA A 194 3.76 -1.36 21.13
N LEU A 195 2.54 -1.68 20.68
CA LEU A 195 1.77 -2.80 21.21
C LEU A 195 2.46 -4.14 20.94
N VAL A 196 2.99 -4.36 19.74
CA VAL A 196 3.75 -5.57 19.39
C VAL A 196 5.04 -5.65 20.20
N LEU A 197 5.79 -4.56 20.33
CA LEU A 197 7.02 -4.49 21.12
C LEU A 197 6.76 -4.75 22.61
N PHE A 198 5.69 -4.21 23.15
CA PHE A 198 5.24 -4.50 24.52
C PHE A 198 4.97 -5.99 24.73
N GLY A 199 4.21 -6.60 23.80
CA GLY A 199 3.92 -8.05 23.87
C GLY A 199 5.17 -8.94 23.77
N ARG A 200 6.25 -8.43 23.15
CA ARG A 200 7.56 -9.10 23.05
C ARG A 200 8.49 -8.79 24.24
N GLY A 201 8.09 -7.93 25.16
CA GLY A 201 8.91 -7.51 26.30
C GLY A 201 9.96 -6.44 25.97
N ASP A 202 9.96 -5.88 24.78
CA ASP A 202 10.86 -4.77 24.38
C ASP A 202 10.25 -3.44 24.82
N PHE A 203 10.27 -3.22 26.11
CA PHE A 203 9.63 -2.06 26.73
C PHE A 203 10.33 -0.75 26.36
N SER A 204 11.63 -0.76 26.17
CA SER A 204 12.39 0.44 25.82
C SER A 204 12.00 0.98 24.44
N ARG A 205 11.88 0.09 23.43
CA ARG A 205 11.43 0.51 22.10
C ARG A 205 9.93 0.86 22.10
N ALA A 206 9.10 0.14 22.85
CA ALA A 206 7.70 0.49 23.01
C ALA A 206 7.53 1.90 23.63
N GLN A 207 8.31 2.22 24.68
CA GLN A 207 8.34 3.55 25.31
C GLN A 207 8.66 4.66 24.31
N PHE A 208 9.68 4.46 23.44
CA PHE A 208 10.06 5.43 22.43
C PHE A 208 8.88 5.83 21.53
N HIS A 209 8.15 4.85 20.99
CA HIS A 209 7.01 5.10 20.11
C HIS A 209 5.84 5.75 20.85
N LEU A 210 5.57 5.31 22.09
CA LEU A 210 4.48 5.84 22.90
C LEU A 210 4.77 7.23 23.44
N HIS A 211 6.00 7.53 23.81
CA HIS A 211 6.37 8.88 24.26
C HIS A 211 6.09 9.92 23.18
N ARG A 212 6.47 9.61 21.94
CA ARG A 212 6.18 10.47 20.79
C ARG A 212 4.69 10.62 20.54
N LEU A 213 3.93 9.50 20.57
CA LEU A 213 2.48 9.51 20.35
C LEU A 213 1.75 10.27 21.45
N ASN A 214 2.04 9.98 22.73
CA ASN A 214 1.37 10.56 23.87
C ASN A 214 1.73 12.04 24.12
N GLY A 215 2.86 12.50 23.58
CA GLY A 215 3.24 13.91 23.53
C GLY A 215 2.59 14.70 22.37
N SER A 216 1.84 14.05 21.51
CA SER A 216 1.20 14.68 20.33
C SER A 216 -0.30 14.95 20.56
N VAL A 217 -0.92 15.63 19.60
CA VAL A 217 -2.38 15.86 19.55
C VAL A 217 -3.18 14.58 19.30
N HIS A 218 -2.52 13.50 18.90
CA HIS A 218 -3.13 12.20 18.61
C HIS A 218 -3.17 11.25 19.82
N ALA A 219 -2.72 11.72 21.00
CA ALA A 219 -2.83 10.95 22.24
C ALA A 219 -4.29 10.59 22.51
N ASN A 220 -4.53 9.31 22.81
CA ASN A 220 -5.86 8.80 23.17
C ASN A 220 -5.79 7.93 24.42
N ALA A 221 -6.93 7.48 24.93
CA ALA A 221 -6.98 6.71 26.16
C ALA A 221 -6.17 5.39 26.05
N GLU A 222 -6.27 4.71 24.93
CA GLU A 222 -5.56 3.44 24.69
C GLU A 222 -4.04 3.64 24.64
N SER A 223 -3.57 4.68 23.96
CA SER A 223 -2.13 4.97 23.86
C SER A 223 -1.53 5.41 25.20
N LEU A 224 -2.27 6.21 25.99
CA LEU A 224 -1.87 6.58 27.36
C LEU A 224 -1.84 5.36 28.26
N TRP A 225 -2.86 4.49 28.17
CA TRP A 225 -2.91 3.27 28.98
C TRP A 225 -1.74 2.32 28.64
N LEU A 226 -1.47 2.09 27.37
CA LEU A 226 -0.33 1.28 26.97
C LEU A 226 0.99 1.90 27.46
N GLY A 227 1.12 3.24 27.40
CA GLY A 227 2.26 3.96 27.96
C GLY A 227 2.43 3.72 29.46
N ILE A 228 1.34 3.80 30.23
CA ILE A 228 1.35 3.53 31.68
C ILE A 228 1.82 2.10 31.95
N ARG A 229 1.33 1.11 31.19
CA ARG A 229 1.76 -0.30 31.33
C ARG A 229 3.25 -0.48 31.03
N VAL A 230 3.76 0.17 29.98
CA VAL A 230 5.19 0.15 29.63
C VAL A 230 6.02 0.75 30.76
N GLU A 231 5.67 1.94 31.23
CA GLU A 231 6.39 2.61 32.34
C GLU A 231 6.36 1.78 33.63
N ASN A 232 5.24 1.12 33.93
CA ASN A 232 5.11 0.22 35.05
C ASN A 232 6.02 -1.01 34.93
N LYS A 233 6.08 -1.65 33.74
CA LYS A 233 7.00 -2.78 33.48
C LYS A 233 8.48 -2.37 33.59
N MET A 234 8.80 -1.11 33.31
CA MET A 234 10.15 -0.55 33.44
C MET A 234 10.46 -0.03 34.85
N GLY A 235 9.51 -0.04 35.77
CA GLY A 235 9.68 0.49 37.16
C GLY A 235 9.73 2.03 37.18
N ASN A 236 9.37 2.73 36.14
CA ASN A 236 9.38 4.19 36.05
C ASN A 236 8.13 4.80 36.69
N ASN A 237 8.13 4.93 38.02
CA ASN A 237 7.02 5.49 38.79
C ASN A 237 6.69 6.96 38.41
N ILE A 238 7.67 7.73 37.93
CA ILE A 238 7.43 9.12 37.49
C ILE A 238 6.63 9.12 36.23
N GLY A 239 7.01 8.30 35.25
CA GLY A 239 6.28 8.13 34.01
C GLY A 239 4.84 7.62 34.22
N VAL A 240 4.68 6.62 35.10
CA VAL A 240 3.34 6.10 35.48
C VAL A 240 2.46 7.23 36.01
N ARG A 241 2.95 8.06 36.96
CA ARG A 241 2.18 9.17 37.55
C ARG A 241 1.78 10.19 36.47
N GLY A 242 2.75 10.66 35.67
CA GLY A 242 2.49 11.70 34.68
C GLY A 242 1.47 11.26 33.60
N LEU A 243 1.58 10.03 33.08
CA LEU A 243 0.62 9.49 32.10
C LEU A 243 -0.75 9.21 32.74
N SER A 244 -0.78 8.77 34.01
CA SER A 244 -2.02 8.55 34.77
C SER A 244 -2.80 9.84 34.98
N GLU A 245 -2.13 10.93 35.28
CA GLU A 245 -2.75 12.26 35.38
C GLU A 245 -3.33 12.70 34.05
N GLN A 246 -2.58 12.53 32.95
CA GLN A 246 -3.08 12.85 31.62
C GLN A 246 -4.32 12.02 31.27
N LEU A 247 -4.33 10.71 31.55
CA LEU A 247 -5.46 9.83 31.29
C LEU A 247 -6.70 10.28 32.07
N ARG A 248 -6.55 10.61 33.37
CA ARG A 248 -7.65 11.08 34.21
C ARG A 248 -8.23 12.42 33.74
N LEU A 249 -7.35 13.35 33.32
CA LEU A 249 -7.75 14.69 32.89
C LEU A 249 -8.39 14.68 31.51
N LYS A 250 -7.77 14.03 30.55
CA LYS A 250 -8.20 14.07 29.14
C LYS A 250 -9.34 13.09 28.84
N PHE A 251 -9.35 11.92 29.51
CA PHE A 251 -10.28 10.82 29.21
C PHE A 251 -10.98 10.28 30.47
N PRO A 252 -11.70 11.13 31.23
CA PRO A 252 -12.23 10.78 32.54
C PRO A 252 -13.29 9.68 32.52
N LYS A 253 -13.89 9.39 31.36
CA LYS A 253 -14.95 8.37 31.22
C LYS A 253 -14.49 7.15 30.43
N SER A 254 -13.20 7.02 30.10
CA SER A 254 -12.70 5.89 29.32
C SER A 254 -12.61 4.59 30.14
N ALA A 255 -12.66 3.47 29.43
CA ALA A 255 -12.44 2.16 30.03
C ALA A 255 -11.01 2.01 30.61
N GLU A 256 -10.03 2.63 29.96
CA GLU A 256 -8.62 2.65 30.37
C GLU A 256 -8.43 3.38 31.71
N ARG A 257 -9.18 4.47 31.92
CA ARG A 257 -9.18 5.14 33.24
C ARG A 257 -9.72 4.22 34.30
N GLN A 258 -10.79 3.47 34.03
CA GLN A 258 -11.35 2.51 35.01
C GLN A 258 -10.36 1.37 35.29
N LYS A 259 -9.59 0.90 34.29
CA LYS A 259 -8.50 -0.07 34.51
C LYS A 259 -7.40 0.50 35.41
N LEU A 260 -7.02 1.76 35.17
CA LEU A 260 -6.05 2.47 36.00
C LEU A 260 -6.48 2.55 37.48
N ASP A 261 -7.74 2.93 37.72
CA ASP A 261 -8.27 3.10 39.09
C ASP A 261 -8.36 1.76 39.85
N ARG A 262 -8.48 0.63 39.14
CA ARG A 262 -8.42 -0.73 39.72
C ARG A 262 -7.01 -1.30 39.80
N GLY A 263 -6.01 -0.61 39.29
CA GLY A 263 -4.63 -1.13 39.25
C GLY A 263 -4.44 -2.33 38.32
N ALA A 264 -5.26 -2.47 37.26
CA ALA A 264 -5.30 -3.62 36.37
C ALA A 264 -4.21 -3.58 35.27
N PHE A 265 -2.95 -3.41 35.65
CA PHE A 265 -1.83 -3.19 34.71
C PHE A 265 -1.50 -4.40 33.82
N ASP A 266 -1.96 -5.59 34.16
CA ASP A 266 -1.69 -6.82 33.41
C ASP A 266 -2.84 -7.22 32.45
N GLU A 267 -3.95 -6.43 32.43
CA GLU A 267 -5.11 -6.65 31.57
C GLU A 267 -5.00 -5.96 30.20
#